data_dd481af2eda17060677b60280e8010da
#
_entry.id   dd481af2eda17060677b60280e8010da
#
_cell.length_a   1.000
_cell.length_b   1.000
_cell.length_c   1.000
_cell.angle_alpha   90.00
_cell.angle_beta   90.00
_cell.angle_gamma   90.00
#
_symmetry.space_group_name_H-M   'P 1'
#
loop_
_entity.id
_entity.type
_entity.pdbx_description
1 polymer ?
#
loop_
_entity_poly.entity_id
_entity_poly.type
_entity_poly.pdbx_seq_one_letter_code
_entity_poly.pdbx_strand_id
1 'polypeptide(L)'
;MIKKILFGFSFLIALYSNSYSADEYFLTLRNDKVNLRQGPSFEYPIKLFYKKKYLPVLVQDKSDNFRKIRDHENNNGWIHVSQLSKKKAAITLEENILVFSNPTLYSKPLVVLAKGKLCRVLKCKS
;
A
#
# COMPACT_ATOMS: atom_id res chain seq x y z
N MET A 1 16.68 -46.52 45.97
CA MET A 1 15.47 -45.77 45.65
C MET A 1 15.73 -44.89 44.46
N ILE A 2 15.21 -45.25 43.35
CA ILE A 2 15.33 -44.41 42.16
C ILE A 2 14.19 -43.40 42.18
N LYS A 3 14.51 -42.16 42.47
CA LYS A 3 13.56 -41.07 42.25
C LYS A 3 13.48 -40.84 40.73
N LYS A 4 12.43 -41.28 40.12
CA LYS A 4 12.12 -40.84 38.78
C LYS A 4 11.83 -39.36 38.83
N ILE A 5 12.78 -38.56 38.38
CA ILE A 5 12.51 -37.18 38.07
C ILE A 5 11.75 -37.19 36.77
N LEU A 6 10.42 -37.03 36.87
CA LEU A 6 9.60 -36.68 35.74
C LEU A 6 10.01 -35.27 35.30
N PHE A 7 10.93 -35.22 34.36
CA PHE A 7 11.04 -34.01 33.56
C PHE A 7 9.75 -33.88 32.77
N GLY A 8 8.84 -33.08 33.29
CA GLY A 8 7.79 -32.56 32.49
C GLY A 8 8.41 -31.77 31.37
N PHE A 9 8.57 -32.40 30.22
CA PHE A 9 8.83 -31.69 29.01
C PHE A 9 7.60 -30.80 28.80
N SER A 10 7.66 -29.60 29.34
CA SER A 10 6.76 -28.55 28.91
C SER A 10 7.12 -28.27 27.45
N PHE A 11 6.44 -28.98 26.56
CA PHE A 11 6.47 -28.67 25.17
C PHE A 11 5.82 -27.30 25.04
N LEU A 12 6.64 -26.26 25.12
CA LEU A 12 6.23 -24.95 24.69
C LEU A 12 6.00 -25.05 23.18
N ILE A 13 4.80 -25.47 22.82
CA ILE A 13 4.33 -25.27 21.46
C ILE A 13 4.25 -23.76 21.32
N ALA A 14 5.34 -23.19 20.81
CA ALA A 14 5.26 -21.86 20.27
C ALA A 14 4.20 -21.95 19.17
N LEU A 15 3.01 -21.57 19.50
CA LEU A 15 1.99 -21.29 18.51
C LEU A 15 2.56 -20.14 17.67
N TYR A 16 3.26 -20.50 16.61
CA TYR A 16 3.48 -19.57 15.55
C TYR A 16 2.11 -19.24 15.00
N SER A 17 1.48 -18.24 15.57
CA SER A 17 0.38 -17.61 14.91
C SER A 17 0.95 -17.05 13.63
N ASN A 18 0.79 -17.77 12.54
CA ASN A 18 0.90 -17.19 11.24
C ASN A 18 -0.16 -16.08 11.21
N SER A 19 0.25 -14.89 11.57
CA SER A 19 -0.56 -13.73 11.27
C SER A 19 -0.60 -13.64 9.75
N TYR A 20 -1.62 -14.22 9.15
CA TYR A 20 -1.95 -13.89 7.78
C TYR A 20 -2.21 -12.38 7.78
N SER A 21 -1.24 -11.61 7.33
CA SER A 21 -1.51 -10.24 6.94
C SER A 21 -2.62 -10.31 5.91
N ALA A 22 -3.73 -9.62 6.17
CA ALA A 22 -4.79 -9.46 5.17
C ALA A 22 -4.12 -9.09 3.85
N ASP A 23 -4.55 -9.72 2.75
CA ASP A 23 -3.98 -9.47 1.43
C ASP A 23 -3.90 -7.97 1.18
N GLU A 24 -2.69 -7.48 1.02
CA GLU A 24 -2.44 -6.08 0.70
C GLU A 24 -2.90 -5.79 -0.72
N TYR A 25 -3.53 -4.65 -0.92
CA TYR A 25 -4.00 -4.24 -2.25
C TYR A 25 -3.84 -2.73 -2.43
N PHE A 26 -3.83 -2.27 -3.67
CA PHE A 26 -3.71 -0.87 -3.99
C PHE A 26 -5.06 -0.21 -4.23
N LEU A 27 -5.22 0.98 -3.68
CA LEU A 27 -6.24 1.95 -4.08
C LEU A 27 -5.55 3.23 -4.52
N THR A 28 -6.31 4.13 -5.12
CA THR A 28 -5.82 5.46 -5.52
C THR A 28 -6.57 6.54 -4.77
N LEU A 29 -5.96 7.71 -4.65
CA LEU A 29 -6.60 8.86 -4.04
C LEU A 29 -7.67 9.42 -4.99
N ARG A 30 -8.86 9.67 -4.45
CA ARG A 30 -10.01 10.14 -5.24
C ARG A 30 -9.96 11.64 -5.52
N ASN A 31 -9.41 12.42 -4.61
CA ASN A 31 -9.47 13.86 -4.60
C ASN A 31 -8.09 14.49 -4.70
N ASP A 32 -8.04 15.76 -5.09
CA ASP A 32 -6.80 16.55 -5.15
C ASP A 32 -6.21 16.87 -3.77
N LYS A 33 -7.04 16.76 -2.73
CA LYS A 33 -6.60 16.90 -1.34
C LYS A 33 -7.17 15.75 -0.52
N VAL A 34 -6.29 14.97 0.09
CA VAL A 34 -6.64 13.83 0.93
C VAL A 34 -5.89 13.90 2.24
N ASN A 35 -6.60 13.75 3.34
CA ASN A 35 -6.02 13.78 4.68
C ASN A 35 -5.58 12.39 5.12
N LEU A 36 -4.33 12.26 5.53
CA LEU A 36 -3.79 11.08 6.19
C LEU A 36 -3.80 11.33 7.71
N ARG A 37 -4.51 10.48 8.46
CA ARG A 37 -4.68 10.63 9.90
C ARG A 37 -3.86 9.61 10.68
N GLN A 38 -3.59 9.93 11.94
CA GLN A 38 -2.83 9.05 12.83
C GLN A 38 -3.62 7.82 13.28
N GLY A 39 -4.94 7.84 13.18
CA GLY A 39 -5.81 6.75 13.59
C GLY A 39 -7.10 6.69 12.78
N PRO A 40 -7.89 5.61 12.95
CA PRO A 40 -9.07 5.32 12.13
C PRO A 40 -10.33 6.07 12.56
N SER A 41 -10.24 7.37 12.72
CA SER A 41 -11.36 8.24 13.09
C SER A 41 -11.07 9.69 12.72
N PHE A 42 -12.10 10.49 12.50
CA PHE A 42 -11.97 11.93 12.27
C PHE A 42 -11.47 12.71 13.51
N GLU A 43 -11.48 12.09 14.67
CA GLU A 43 -10.98 12.68 15.92
C GLU A 43 -9.44 12.63 16.01
N TYR A 44 -8.80 11.74 15.26
CA TYR A 44 -7.35 11.67 15.22
C TYR A 44 -6.76 12.82 14.41
N PRO A 45 -5.62 13.36 14.84
CA PRO A 45 -4.99 14.47 14.14
C PRO A 45 -4.52 14.05 12.73
N ILE A 46 -4.53 15.02 11.84
CA ILE A 46 -4.02 14.85 10.48
C ILE A 46 -2.50 14.82 10.53
N LYS A 47 -1.91 13.81 9.95
CA LYS A 47 -0.48 13.59 9.85
C LYS A 47 0.15 14.40 8.72
N LEU A 48 -0.48 14.32 7.55
CA LEU A 48 -0.09 15.04 6.34
C LEU A 48 -1.25 15.10 5.34
N PHE A 49 -1.12 15.93 4.33
CA PHE A 49 -2.04 15.99 3.20
C PHE A 49 -1.40 15.46 1.94
N TYR A 50 -2.17 14.71 1.16
CA TYR A 50 -1.83 14.42 -0.22
C TYR A 50 -2.50 15.44 -1.14
N LYS A 51 -1.76 15.91 -2.13
CA LYS A 51 -2.25 16.87 -3.13
C LYS A 51 -2.25 16.29 -4.55
N LYS A 52 -2.16 14.97 -4.67
CA LYS A 52 -2.10 14.28 -5.96
C LYS A 52 -3.28 13.32 -6.11
N LYS A 53 -4.28 13.71 -6.86
CA LYS A 53 -5.35 12.80 -7.30
C LYS A 53 -4.75 11.60 -8.04
N TYR A 54 -5.30 10.41 -7.85
CA TYR A 54 -4.84 9.14 -8.41
C TYR A 54 -3.52 8.59 -7.86
N LEU A 55 -2.94 9.20 -6.84
CA LEU A 55 -1.76 8.62 -6.19
C LEU A 55 -2.08 7.21 -5.68
N PRO A 56 -1.33 6.18 -6.09
CA PRO A 56 -1.54 4.83 -5.57
C PRO A 56 -1.03 4.70 -4.14
N VAL A 57 -1.83 4.05 -3.32
CA VAL A 57 -1.50 3.77 -1.92
C VAL A 57 -1.78 2.30 -1.63
N LEU A 58 -0.92 1.67 -0.85
CA LEU A 58 -1.05 0.28 -0.44
C LEU A 58 -1.95 0.19 0.79
N VAL A 59 -3.08 -0.50 0.68
CA VAL A 59 -3.97 -0.74 1.81
C VAL A 59 -3.46 -1.95 2.59
N GLN A 60 -3.20 -1.75 3.87
CA GLN A 60 -2.63 -2.76 4.75
C GLN A 60 -3.60 -3.26 5.82
N ASP A 61 -4.60 -2.47 6.18
CA ASP A 61 -5.56 -2.80 7.21
C ASP A 61 -6.84 -1.99 7.01
N LYS A 62 -7.89 -2.38 7.72
CA LYS A 62 -9.17 -1.66 7.73
C LYS A 62 -9.72 -1.57 9.15
N SER A 63 -10.41 -0.47 9.42
CA SER A 63 -11.21 -0.27 10.63
C SER A 63 -12.43 0.58 10.26
N ASP A 64 -13.62 -0.01 10.28
CA ASP A 64 -14.86 0.61 9.82
C ASP A 64 -14.73 1.24 8.43
N ASN A 65 -14.93 2.54 8.34
CA ASN A 65 -14.84 3.31 7.10
C ASN A 65 -13.45 3.90 6.84
N PHE A 66 -12.45 3.41 7.56
CA PHE A 66 -11.07 3.84 7.39
C PHE A 66 -10.20 2.70 6.87
N ARG A 67 -9.19 3.07 6.11
CA ARG A 67 -8.18 2.13 5.59
C ARG A 67 -6.80 2.60 6.02
N LYS A 68 -6.02 1.69 6.60
CA LYS A 68 -4.62 1.94 6.88
C LYS A 68 -3.83 1.77 5.59
N ILE A 69 -3.09 2.79 5.22
CA ILE A 69 -2.35 2.82 3.97
C ILE A 69 -0.87 3.11 4.19
N ARG A 70 -0.08 2.73 3.22
CA ARG A 70 1.31 3.15 3.07
C ARG A 70 1.51 3.71 1.67
N ASP A 71 2.19 4.85 1.57
CA ASP A 71 2.52 5.47 0.30
C ASP A 71 3.91 5.04 -0.21
N HIS A 72 4.29 5.53 -1.39
CA HIS A 72 5.57 5.20 -2.01
C HIS A 72 6.80 5.80 -1.29
N GLU A 73 6.60 6.73 -0.38
CA GLU A 73 7.64 7.32 0.47
C GLU A 73 7.65 6.73 1.88
N ASN A 74 6.95 5.60 2.09
CA ASN A 74 6.82 4.89 3.37
C ASN A 74 6.08 5.67 4.47
N ASN A 75 5.32 6.70 4.13
CA ASN A 75 4.38 7.29 5.08
C ASN A 75 3.19 6.35 5.26
N ASN A 76 2.77 6.17 6.49
CA ASN A 76 1.61 5.35 6.82
C ASN A 76 0.61 6.12 7.69
N GLY A 77 -0.62 5.68 7.64
CA GLY A 77 -1.71 6.28 8.41
C GLY A 77 -3.07 5.83 7.87
N TRP A 78 -4.10 6.55 8.25
CA TRP A 78 -5.48 6.17 7.98
C TRP A 78 -6.17 7.19 7.09
N ILE A 79 -6.88 6.69 6.08
CA ILE A 79 -7.67 7.48 5.13
C ILE A 79 -9.11 6.97 5.14
N HIS A 80 -10.07 7.90 5.14
CA HIS A 80 -11.48 7.56 5.00
C HIS A 80 -11.78 7.03 3.60
N VAL A 81 -12.63 6.01 3.50
CA VAL A 81 -12.95 5.34 2.24
C VAL A 81 -13.54 6.27 1.18
N SER A 82 -14.20 7.35 1.58
CA SER A 82 -14.72 8.36 0.64
C SER A 82 -13.65 9.07 -0.17
N GLN A 83 -12.41 9.05 0.31
CA GLN A 83 -11.26 9.69 -0.33
C GLN A 83 -10.40 8.71 -1.14
N LEU A 84 -10.84 7.47 -1.23
CA LEU A 84 -10.16 6.40 -1.96
C LEU A 84 -10.98 5.96 -3.17
N SER A 85 -10.30 5.45 -4.18
CA SER A 85 -10.88 5.01 -5.44
C SER A 85 -10.25 3.70 -5.89
N LYS A 86 -11.02 2.91 -6.64
CA LYS A 86 -10.53 1.70 -7.31
C LYS A 86 -9.92 1.98 -8.69
N LYS A 87 -9.88 3.22 -9.14
CA LYS A 87 -9.24 3.59 -10.40
C LYS A 87 -7.75 3.27 -10.33
N LYS A 88 -7.24 2.68 -11.39
CA LYS A 88 -5.84 2.25 -11.44
C LYS A 88 -4.93 3.39 -11.90
N ALA A 89 -3.81 3.53 -11.23
CA ALA A 89 -2.74 4.43 -11.61
C ALA A 89 -1.39 3.82 -11.21
N ALA A 90 -0.33 4.36 -11.76
CA ALA A 90 1.03 3.97 -11.43
C ALA A 90 1.87 5.21 -11.22
N ILE A 91 2.86 5.11 -10.36
CA ILE A 91 3.83 6.18 -10.12
C ILE A 91 5.23 5.66 -10.44
N THR A 92 6.03 6.50 -11.09
CA THR A 92 7.41 6.15 -11.38
C THR A 92 8.27 6.26 -10.12
N LEU A 93 9.03 5.22 -9.82
CA LEU A 93 9.91 5.17 -8.65
C LEU A 93 11.36 5.48 -8.97
N GLU A 94 11.72 5.50 -10.27
CA GLU A 94 13.07 5.71 -10.76
C GLU A 94 13.12 6.88 -11.74
N GLU A 95 14.31 7.45 -11.91
CA GLU A 95 14.56 8.48 -12.91
C GLU A 95 14.66 7.88 -14.32
N ASN A 96 14.33 8.68 -15.32
CA ASN A 96 14.51 8.34 -16.74
C ASN A 96 13.79 7.06 -17.18
N ILE A 97 12.56 6.85 -16.73
CA ILE A 97 11.72 5.74 -17.17
C ILE A 97 11.30 5.96 -18.62
N LEU A 98 11.59 4.99 -19.48
CA LEU A 98 11.17 5.02 -20.89
C LEU A 98 9.74 4.49 -21.03
N VAL A 99 8.90 5.24 -21.74
CA VAL A 99 7.53 4.84 -22.08
C VAL A 99 7.48 4.53 -23.57
N PHE A 100 7.10 3.31 -23.93
CA PHE A 100 7.05 2.81 -25.29
C PHE A 100 5.63 2.84 -25.85
N SER A 101 5.54 3.00 -27.18
CA SER A 101 4.24 2.98 -27.89
C SER A 101 3.56 1.62 -27.88
N ASN A 102 4.34 0.55 -27.79
CA ASN A 102 3.88 -0.84 -27.72
C ASN A 102 4.59 -1.58 -26.57
N PRO A 103 3.99 -2.65 -26.02
CA PRO A 103 4.56 -3.38 -24.90
C PRO A 103 5.72 -4.30 -25.32
N THR A 104 6.62 -3.80 -26.18
CA THR A 104 7.84 -4.49 -26.62
C THR A 104 9.04 -3.57 -26.49
N LEU A 105 10.20 -4.15 -26.25
CA LEU A 105 11.46 -3.40 -26.19
C LEU A 105 11.93 -2.87 -27.56
N TYR A 106 11.30 -3.33 -28.64
CA TYR A 106 11.65 -2.94 -30.02
C TYR A 106 10.85 -1.77 -30.54
N SER A 107 9.83 -1.31 -29.83
CA SER A 107 9.08 -0.12 -30.19
C SER A 107 9.86 1.14 -29.86
N LYS A 108 9.54 2.25 -30.54
CA LYS A 108 10.16 3.54 -30.24
C LYS A 108 9.68 4.06 -28.89
N PRO A 109 10.59 4.56 -28.04
CA PRO A 109 10.15 5.23 -26.81
C PRO A 109 9.41 6.52 -27.17
N LEU A 110 8.26 6.75 -26.50
CA LEU A 110 7.44 7.97 -26.67
C LEU A 110 7.95 9.11 -25.81
N VAL A 111 8.34 8.78 -24.58
CA VAL A 111 8.69 9.78 -23.58
C VAL A 111 9.59 9.18 -22.51
N VAL A 112 10.42 10.04 -21.91
CA VAL A 112 11.22 9.72 -20.74
C VAL A 112 10.54 10.35 -19.52
N LEU A 113 10.22 9.56 -18.50
CA LEU A 113 9.58 10.02 -17.28
C LEU A 113 10.59 10.18 -16.15
N ALA A 114 10.54 11.32 -15.47
CA ALA A 114 11.27 11.53 -14.23
C ALA A 114 10.61 10.77 -13.07
N LYS A 115 11.34 10.59 -11.97
CA LYS A 115 10.83 9.99 -10.75
C LYS A 115 9.61 10.76 -10.20
N GLY A 116 8.63 10.05 -9.69
CA GLY A 116 7.44 10.62 -9.07
C GLY A 116 6.35 11.05 -10.06
N LYS A 117 6.47 10.71 -11.33
CA LYS A 117 5.43 10.98 -12.32
C LYS A 117 4.28 9.99 -12.17
N LEU A 118 3.07 10.53 -12.11
CA LEU A 118 1.85 9.78 -11.96
C LEU A 118 1.24 9.47 -13.32
N CYS A 119 0.95 8.18 -13.56
CA CYS A 119 0.32 7.73 -14.80
C CYS A 119 -1.00 7.03 -14.46
N ARG A 120 -2.07 7.46 -15.09
CA ARG A 120 -3.36 6.77 -14.99
C ARG A 120 -3.34 5.53 -15.86
N VAL A 121 -3.71 4.39 -15.29
CA VAL A 121 -3.81 3.13 -16.04
C VAL A 121 -5.22 3.01 -16.62
N LEU A 122 -5.34 3.11 -17.93
CA LEU A 122 -6.61 3.01 -18.65
C LEU A 122 -6.95 1.55 -18.97
N LYS A 123 -5.95 0.72 -19.27
CA LYS A 123 -6.13 -0.67 -19.62
C LYS A 123 -4.87 -1.47 -19.29
N CYS A 124 -5.03 -2.59 -18.61
CA CYS A 124 -3.97 -3.58 -18.43
C CYS A 124 -4.08 -4.65 -19.50
N LYS A 125 -2.99 -4.90 -20.23
CA LYS A 125 -2.86 -6.06 -21.10
C LYS A 125 -2.13 -7.17 -20.35
N SER A 126 -2.77 -8.30 -20.25
CA SER A 126 -2.14 -9.53 -19.77
C SER A 126 -1.23 -10.11 -20.84
#